data_4a5c16c7dd3677486988f310069c0b2f
#
_entry.id   4a5c16c7dd3677486988f310069c0b2f
#
_cell.length_a   1.000
_cell.length_b   1.000
_cell.length_c   1.000
_cell.angle_alpha   90.00
_cell.angle_beta   90.00
_cell.angle_gamma   90.00
#
_symmetry.space_group_name_H-M   'P 1'
#
loop_
_entity.id
_entity.type
_entity.pdbx_description
1 polymer ?
#
loop_
_entity_poly.entity_id
_entity_poly.type
_entity_poly.pdbx_seq_one_letter_code
_entity_poly.pdbx_strand_id
1 'polypeptide(L)'
;DKLKKVFPSLYIKETYALFLYRYIELLKDKGILSFIIPDTFLNLHMHKELRRYILSRTKILELALFPSSFFPGVNFGYANLSIITLQKCDDINLCFKHIVKVINGFTSVEQLSDLSDSDLKVSSFSQEEIYNNPDHAFLISENSKIIQLINNPTQRIGEIANCVTGFYSGDDKTFLK
;
A
#
# COMPACT_ATOMS: atom_id res chain seq x y z
N ASP A 1 -20.56 -6.69 -15.01
CA ASP A 1 -19.49 -5.71 -14.98
C ASP A 1 -18.29 -6.22 -15.79
N LYS A 2 -17.91 -5.47 -16.86
CA LYS A 2 -16.82 -5.87 -17.77
C LYS A 2 -15.47 -5.93 -17.06
N LEU A 3 -15.20 -4.97 -16.18
CA LEU A 3 -13.92 -4.92 -15.42
C LEU A 3 -13.76 -6.13 -14.49
N LYS A 4 -14.82 -6.57 -13.83
CA LYS A 4 -14.79 -7.75 -12.97
C LYS A 4 -14.49 -9.05 -13.74
N LYS A 5 -14.91 -9.12 -15.01
CA LYS A 5 -14.57 -10.27 -15.87
C LYS A 5 -13.10 -10.28 -16.27
N VAL A 6 -12.52 -9.09 -16.51
CA VAL A 6 -11.10 -8.95 -16.91
C VAL A 6 -10.15 -9.07 -15.71
N PHE A 7 -10.56 -8.54 -14.54
CA PHE A 7 -9.76 -8.52 -13.32
C PHE A 7 -10.53 -9.18 -12.15
N PRO A 8 -10.75 -10.49 -12.18
CA PRO A 8 -11.64 -11.17 -11.22
C PRO A 8 -11.14 -11.12 -9.77
N SER A 9 -9.83 -11.05 -9.56
CA SER A 9 -9.20 -11.03 -8.25
C SER A 9 -8.95 -9.65 -7.69
N LEU A 10 -9.08 -8.59 -8.50
CA LEU A 10 -8.80 -7.22 -8.05
C LEU A 10 -10.04 -6.49 -7.56
N TYR A 11 -9.82 -5.52 -6.67
CA TYR A 11 -10.85 -4.58 -6.25
C TYR A 11 -11.04 -3.50 -7.31
N ILE A 12 -12.11 -3.64 -8.09
CA ILE A 12 -12.34 -2.85 -9.31
C ILE A 12 -12.95 -1.45 -9.06
N LYS A 13 -13.35 -1.13 -7.83
CA LYS A 13 -13.93 0.18 -7.51
C LYS A 13 -12.87 1.29 -7.44
N GLU A 14 -11.62 0.92 -7.20
CA GLU A 14 -10.49 1.85 -7.20
C GLU A 14 -9.63 1.62 -8.45
N THR A 15 -9.79 2.50 -9.42
CA THR A 15 -9.21 2.34 -10.76
C THR A 15 -7.68 2.35 -10.78
N TYR A 16 -7.03 3.05 -9.82
CA TYR A 16 -5.56 3.06 -9.75
C TYR A 16 -4.98 1.64 -9.61
N ALA A 17 -5.68 0.75 -8.89
CA ALA A 17 -5.25 -0.64 -8.71
C ALA A 17 -5.21 -1.39 -10.05
N LEU A 18 -6.18 -1.13 -10.94
CA LEU A 18 -6.24 -1.73 -12.28
C LEU A 18 -5.13 -1.18 -13.18
N PHE A 19 -4.87 0.13 -13.10
CA PHE A 19 -3.78 0.76 -13.84
C PHE A 19 -2.43 0.19 -13.39
N LEU A 20 -2.18 0.13 -12.09
CA LEU A 20 -0.93 -0.40 -11.54
C LEU A 20 -0.69 -1.85 -11.99
N TYR A 21 -1.71 -2.72 -11.85
CA TYR A 21 -1.65 -4.09 -12.34
C TYR A 21 -1.31 -4.14 -13.84
N ARG A 22 -2.06 -3.39 -14.66
CA ARG A 22 -1.91 -3.42 -16.11
C ARG A 22 -0.55 -2.88 -16.58
N TYR A 23 -0.04 -1.82 -15.96
CA TYR A 23 1.26 -1.29 -16.33
C TYR A 23 2.40 -2.20 -15.92
N ILE A 24 2.30 -2.92 -14.80
CA ILE A 24 3.28 -3.96 -14.44
C ILE A 24 3.30 -5.06 -15.50
N GLU A 25 2.12 -5.49 -16.02
CA GLU A 25 2.06 -6.47 -17.12
C GLU A 25 2.75 -5.99 -18.39
N LEU A 26 2.63 -4.71 -18.71
CA LEU A 26 3.19 -4.10 -19.92
C LEU A 26 4.68 -3.79 -19.83
N LEU A 27 5.27 -3.79 -18.63
CA LEU A 27 6.70 -3.56 -18.45
C LEU A 27 7.51 -4.70 -19.08
N LYS A 28 8.60 -4.32 -19.74
CA LYS A 28 9.67 -5.25 -20.12
C LYS A 28 10.41 -5.75 -18.89
N ASP A 29 11.09 -6.87 -19.00
CA ASP A 29 11.98 -7.33 -17.92
C ASP A 29 12.93 -6.21 -17.47
N LYS A 30 13.08 -6.07 -16.14
CA LYS A 30 13.83 -4.98 -15.46
C LYS A 30 13.34 -3.56 -15.76
N GLY A 31 12.21 -3.39 -16.47
CA GLY A 31 11.59 -2.09 -16.68
C GLY A 31 11.13 -1.48 -15.34
N ILE A 32 11.22 -0.16 -15.25
CA ILE A 32 10.87 0.61 -14.05
C ILE A 32 9.55 1.33 -14.28
N LEU A 33 8.72 1.34 -13.26
CA LEU A 33 7.45 2.05 -13.16
C LEU A 33 7.42 2.84 -11.87
N SER A 34 7.06 4.12 -11.93
CA SER A 34 6.78 4.93 -10.75
C SER A 34 5.39 5.53 -10.84
N PHE A 35 4.62 5.43 -9.74
CA PHE A 35 3.23 5.89 -9.65
C PHE A 35 2.99 6.67 -8.38
N ILE A 36 2.21 7.76 -8.49
CA ILE A 36 1.61 8.44 -7.34
C ILE A 36 0.20 7.88 -7.18
N ILE A 37 -0.08 7.25 -6.03
CA ILE A 37 -1.36 6.61 -5.73
C ILE A 37 -1.74 6.80 -4.25
N PRO A 38 -3.02 6.68 -3.88
CA PRO A 38 -3.42 6.63 -2.49
C PRO A 38 -2.70 5.50 -1.73
N ASP A 39 -2.35 5.76 -0.47
CA ASP A 39 -1.66 4.78 0.38
C ASP A 39 -2.57 3.63 0.87
N THR A 40 -3.86 3.71 0.58
CA THR A 40 -4.87 2.73 0.99
C THR A 40 -4.56 1.30 0.54
N PHE A 41 -3.87 1.13 -0.59
CA PHE A 41 -3.48 -0.21 -1.05
C PHE A 41 -2.52 -0.91 -0.10
N LEU A 42 -1.80 -0.20 0.75
CA LEU A 42 -0.80 -0.79 1.65
C LEU A 42 -1.43 -1.70 2.71
N ASN A 43 -2.63 -1.37 3.19
CA ASN A 43 -3.20 -2.02 4.36
C ASN A 43 -4.65 -2.51 4.20
N LEU A 44 -5.47 -1.91 3.31
CA LEU A 44 -6.86 -2.31 3.20
C LEU A 44 -7.00 -3.75 2.67
N HIS A 45 -7.84 -4.55 3.32
CA HIS A 45 -8.08 -5.97 2.99
C HIS A 45 -8.44 -6.19 1.52
N MET A 46 -9.24 -5.29 0.93
CA MET A 46 -9.68 -5.39 -0.47
C MET A 46 -8.54 -5.37 -1.49
N HIS A 47 -7.36 -4.88 -1.13
CA HIS A 47 -6.19 -4.80 -1.99
C HIS A 47 -5.17 -5.95 -1.78
N LYS A 48 -5.50 -6.96 -0.98
CA LYS A 48 -4.57 -8.07 -0.70
C LYS A 48 -4.03 -8.75 -1.96
N GLU A 49 -4.88 -8.97 -2.96
CA GLU A 49 -4.47 -9.61 -4.21
C GLU A 49 -3.56 -8.70 -5.06
N LEU A 50 -3.79 -7.38 -5.04
CA LEU A 50 -2.90 -6.42 -5.66
C LEU A 50 -1.52 -6.44 -4.98
N ARG A 51 -1.48 -6.43 -3.65
CA ARG A 51 -0.22 -6.52 -2.90
C ARG A 51 0.53 -7.80 -3.20
N ARG A 52 -0.16 -8.94 -3.15
CA ARG A 52 0.42 -10.24 -3.51
C ARG A 52 1.05 -10.21 -4.90
N TYR A 53 0.34 -9.62 -5.85
CA TYR A 53 0.81 -9.48 -7.23
C TYR A 53 2.07 -8.61 -7.33
N ILE A 54 2.05 -7.40 -6.74
CA ILE A 54 3.20 -6.49 -6.73
C ILE A 54 4.42 -7.16 -6.11
N LEU A 55 4.27 -7.73 -4.91
CA LEU A 55 5.36 -8.34 -4.14
C LEU A 55 5.98 -9.57 -4.82
N SER A 56 5.22 -10.28 -5.67
CA SER A 56 5.69 -11.48 -6.36
C SER A 56 6.17 -11.26 -7.79
N ARG A 57 5.91 -10.09 -8.38
CA ARG A 57 6.21 -9.79 -9.80
C ARG A 57 7.10 -8.58 -10.00
N THR A 58 7.44 -7.89 -8.92
CA THR A 58 8.31 -6.71 -8.98
C THR A 58 9.23 -6.67 -7.77
N LYS A 59 10.34 -5.94 -7.90
CA LYS A 59 11.10 -5.41 -6.78
C LYS A 59 10.58 -4.02 -6.47
N ILE A 60 10.17 -3.78 -5.24
CA ILE A 60 9.77 -2.45 -4.79
C ILE A 60 11.03 -1.69 -4.42
N LEU A 61 11.51 -0.87 -5.34
CA LEU A 61 12.76 -0.13 -5.15
C LEU A 61 12.62 0.92 -4.05
N GLU A 62 11.47 1.65 -4.08
CA GLU A 62 11.22 2.74 -3.15
C GLU A 62 9.74 2.95 -2.95
N LEU A 63 9.37 3.32 -1.73
CA LEU A 63 8.03 3.71 -1.32
C LEU A 63 8.12 4.99 -0.50
N ALA A 64 7.73 6.14 -1.07
CA ALA A 64 7.65 7.41 -0.37
C ALA A 64 6.21 7.65 0.10
N LEU A 65 6.03 7.98 1.39
CA LEU A 65 4.73 8.18 2.03
C LEU A 65 4.60 9.63 2.49
N PHE A 66 3.61 10.35 1.99
CA PHE A 66 3.44 11.78 2.27
C PHE A 66 1.99 12.22 2.39
N PRO A 67 1.70 13.35 3.06
CA PRO A 67 0.35 13.84 3.27
C PRO A 67 -0.37 14.21 1.96
N SER A 68 -1.66 13.89 1.87
CA SER A 68 -2.51 14.31 0.75
C SER A 68 -2.67 15.84 0.63
N SER A 69 -2.40 16.57 1.71
CA SER A 69 -2.41 18.04 1.74
C SER A 69 -1.40 18.71 0.78
N PHE A 70 -0.42 17.95 0.28
CA PHE A 70 0.51 18.43 -0.75
C PHE A 70 -0.17 18.70 -2.12
N PHE A 71 -1.40 18.21 -2.28
CA PHE A 71 -2.21 18.42 -3.49
C PHE A 71 -3.49 19.20 -3.12
N PRO A 72 -3.39 20.54 -2.87
CA PRO A 72 -4.54 21.35 -2.52
C PRO A 72 -5.59 21.32 -3.64
N GLY A 73 -6.87 21.26 -3.24
CA GLY A 73 -7.99 21.22 -4.19
C GLY A 73 -8.39 19.82 -4.64
N VAL A 74 -7.65 18.78 -4.27
CA VAL A 74 -8.03 17.38 -4.51
C VAL A 74 -8.46 16.72 -3.21
N ASN A 75 -9.64 16.13 -3.19
CA ASN A 75 -10.14 15.41 -2.02
C ASN A 75 -9.85 13.92 -2.15
N PHE A 76 -8.91 13.44 -1.37
CA PHE A 76 -8.56 12.02 -1.27
C PHE A 76 -9.28 11.31 -0.10
N GLY A 77 -10.28 11.95 0.50
CA GLY A 77 -10.93 11.42 1.71
C GLY A 77 -9.97 11.41 2.88
N TYR A 78 -9.83 10.24 3.51
CA TYR A 78 -8.90 10.02 4.63
C TYR A 78 -7.55 9.42 4.20
N ALA A 79 -7.33 9.21 2.90
CA ALA A 79 -6.10 8.63 2.39
C ALA A 79 -4.98 9.67 2.32
N ASN A 80 -3.77 9.27 2.69
CA ASN A 80 -2.55 9.93 2.27
C ASN A 80 -2.13 9.43 0.88
N LEU A 81 -0.98 9.88 0.42
CA LEU A 81 -0.45 9.52 -0.87
C LEU A 81 0.87 8.77 -0.72
N SER A 82 1.17 8.00 -1.75
CA SER A 82 2.45 7.33 -1.89
C SER A 82 3.00 7.46 -3.30
N ILE A 83 4.32 7.55 -3.41
CA ILE A 83 5.03 7.25 -4.65
C ILE A 83 5.60 5.86 -4.48
N ILE A 84 5.18 4.93 -5.35
CA ILE A 84 5.73 3.59 -5.40
C ILE A 84 6.57 3.43 -6.67
N THR A 85 7.84 3.05 -6.52
CA THR A 85 8.74 2.78 -7.63
C THR A 85 9.05 1.29 -7.68
N LEU A 86 8.70 0.66 -8.79
CA LEU A 86 8.75 -0.77 -9.03
C LEU A 86 9.70 -1.10 -10.16
N GLN A 87 10.41 -2.22 -10.05
CA GLN A 87 11.15 -2.82 -11.16
C GLN A 87 10.54 -4.19 -11.48
N LYS A 88 10.19 -4.42 -12.75
CA LYS A 88 9.70 -5.72 -13.20
C LYS A 88 10.72 -6.82 -12.90
N CYS A 89 10.23 -7.90 -12.33
CA CYS A 89 11.04 -9.07 -12.00
C CYS A 89 10.16 -10.32 -12.01
N ASP A 90 10.38 -11.22 -12.94
CA ASP A 90 9.58 -12.44 -13.06
C ASP A 90 10.08 -13.59 -12.18
N ASP A 91 11.25 -13.44 -11.55
CA ASP A 91 11.78 -14.40 -10.56
C ASP A 91 11.34 -13.99 -9.15
N ILE A 92 10.41 -14.74 -8.58
CA ILE A 92 9.86 -14.49 -7.25
C ILE A 92 10.93 -14.55 -6.14
N ASN A 93 11.95 -15.40 -6.27
CA ASN A 93 13.02 -15.49 -5.28
C ASN A 93 13.88 -14.22 -5.27
N LEU A 94 14.09 -13.62 -6.45
CA LEU A 94 14.79 -12.33 -6.55
C LEU A 94 13.92 -11.18 -6.03
N CYS A 95 12.61 -11.26 -6.18
CA CYS A 95 11.68 -10.30 -5.57
C CYS A 95 11.74 -10.38 -4.04
N PHE A 96 11.68 -11.57 -3.47
CA PHE A 96 11.66 -11.76 -2.00
C PHE A 96 12.99 -11.39 -1.34
N LYS A 97 14.13 -11.61 -2.00
CA LYS A 97 15.43 -11.17 -1.49
C LYS A 97 15.65 -9.66 -1.52
N HIS A 98 14.72 -8.92 -2.14
CA HIS A 98 14.84 -7.46 -2.25
C HIS A 98 14.49 -6.77 -0.93
N ILE A 99 15.19 -5.66 -0.68
CA ILE A 99 14.94 -4.77 0.46
C ILE A 99 14.22 -3.53 -0.05
N VAL A 100 13.03 -3.31 0.46
CA VAL A 100 12.17 -2.16 0.15
C VAL A 100 12.66 -0.95 0.94
N LYS A 101 13.03 0.13 0.26
CA LYS A 101 13.32 1.42 0.89
C LYS A 101 12.02 2.19 1.09
N VAL A 102 11.72 2.55 2.33
CA VAL A 102 10.55 3.37 2.68
C VAL A 102 11.00 4.72 3.18
N ILE A 103 10.44 5.78 2.62
CA ILE A 103 10.74 7.18 2.96
C ILE A 103 9.46 7.84 3.45
N ASN A 104 9.54 8.50 4.60
CA ASN A 104 8.44 9.24 5.20
C ASN A 104 8.93 10.47 5.95
N GLY A 105 8.02 11.22 6.61
CA GLY A 105 8.37 12.41 7.36
C GLY A 105 8.40 13.67 6.52
N PHE A 106 7.85 13.66 5.32
CA PHE A 106 7.72 14.84 4.46
C PHE A 106 6.91 15.94 5.14
N THR A 107 7.45 17.15 5.16
CA THR A 107 6.82 18.36 5.71
C THR A 107 6.47 19.39 4.63
N SER A 108 7.08 19.28 3.44
CA SER A 108 6.82 20.13 2.30
C SER A 108 6.87 19.37 0.98
N VAL A 109 6.22 19.90 -0.07
CA VAL A 109 6.17 19.30 -1.40
C VAL A 109 7.53 19.33 -2.10
N GLU A 110 8.38 20.32 -1.78
CA GLU A 110 9.72 20.48 -2.35
C GLU A 110 10.61 19.28 -2.03
N GLN A 111 10.43 18.67 -0.85
CA GLN A 111 11.18 17.46 -0.44
C GLN A 111 10.90 16.25 -1.34
N LEU A 112 9.81 16.24 -2.10
CA LEU A 112 9.56 15.16 -3.07
C LEU A 112 10.53 15.20 -4.27
N SER A 113 11.18 16.33 -4.51
CA SER A 113 12.19 16.47 -5.57
C SER A 113 13.59 16.02 -5.15
N ASP A 114 13.83 15.92 -3.83
CA ASP A 114 15.10 15.42 -3.27
C ASP A 114 14.85 14.43 -2.13
N LEU A 115 14.75 13.16 -2.48
CA LEU A 115 14.54 12.07 -1.53
C LEU A 115 15.80 11.69 -0.72
N SER A 116 16.90 12.41 -0.88
CA SER A 116 18.11 12.30 -0.06
C SER A 116 18.18 13.32 1.08
N ASP A 117 17.18 14.20 1.21
CA ASP A 117 17.08 15.17 2.30
C ASP A 117 17.26 14.49 3.66
N SER A 118 18.16 15.02 4.49
CA SER A 118 18.52 14.48 5.80
C SER A 118 17.38 14.52 6.82
N ASP A 119 16.36 15.35 6.59
CA ASP A 119 15.21 15.47 7.49
C ASP A 119 14.17 14.35 7.26
N LEU A 120 14.28 13.64 6.15
CA LEU A 120 13.42 12.51 5.84
C LEU A 120 13.81 11.27 6.63
N LYS A 121 12.80 10.53 7.07
CA LYS A 121 13.01 9.24 7.74
C LYS A 121 13.06 8.14 6.69
N VAL A 122 14.18 7.44 6.67
CA VAL A 122 14.40 6.30 5.77
C VAL A 122 14.43 5.01 6.57
N SER A 123 13.60 4.05 6.21
CA SER A 123 13.58 2.70 6.78
C SER A 123 13.63 1.65 5.69
N SER A 124 14.07 0.45 6.05
CA SER A 124 14.24 -0.67 5.12
C SER A 124 13.49 -1.88 5.61
N PHE A 125 12.76 -2.55 4.72
CA PHE A 125 11.95 -3.72 5.03
C PHE A 125 12.24 -4.84 4.05
N SER A 126 12.30 -6.07 4.52
CA SER A 126 12.38 -7.24 3.64
C SER A 126 11.09 -7.40 2.86
N GLN A 127 11.17 -7.54 1.53
CA GLN A 127 9.99 -7.78 0.70
C GLN A 127 9.34 -9.12 1.02
N GLU A 128 10.13 -10.12 1.41
CA GLU A 128 9.64 -11.41 1.87
C GLU A 128 8.86 -11.30 3.19
N GLU A 129 9.35 -10.51 4.15
CA GLU A 129 8.63 -10.26 5.40
C GLU A 129 7.29 -9.57 5.15
N ILE A 130 7.24 -8.57 4.25
CA ILE A 130 5.98 -7.94 3.86
C ILE A 130 5.04 -8.95 3.22
N TYR A 131 5.55 -9.81 2.33
CA TYR A 131 4.73 -10.84 1.70
C TYR A 131 4.14 -11.84 2.71
N ASN A 132 4.86 -12.15 3.78
CA ASN A 132 4.43 -13.08 4.82
C ASN A 132 3.50 -12.45 5.87
N ASN A 133 3.34 -11.13 5.89
CA ASN A 133 2.37 -10.48 6.77
C ASN A 133 0.93 -10.90 6.45
N PRO A 134 0.00 -10.87 7.41
CA PRO A 134 -1.41 -11.07 7.15
C PRO A 134 -1.91 -10.17 6.00
N ASP A 135 -2.64 -10.76 5.05
CA ASP A 135 -3.11 -10.08 3.84
C ASP A 135 -1.99 -9.39 3.01
N HIS A 136 -0.73 -9.77 3.20
CA HIS A 136 0.44 -9.13 2.59
C HIS A 136 0.55 -7.63 2.93
N ALA A 137 0.08 -7.22 4.10
CA ALA A 137 0.02 -5.82 4.49
C ALA A 137 1.42 -5.23 4.73
N PHE A 138 1.58 -3.97 4.35
CA PHE A 138 2.80 -3.21 4.61
C PHE A 138 2.76 -2.68 6.05
N LEU A 139 3.23 -3.49 6.98
CA LEU A 139 3.34 -3.11 8.39
C LEU A 139 4.61 -2.26 8.57
N ILE A 140 4.54 -1.00 8.19
CA ILE A 140 5.66 -0.07 8.25
C ILE A 140 5.76 0.49 9.67
N SER A 141 6.57 -0.15 10.50
CA SER A 141 6.86 0.28 11.87
C SER A 141 8.31 -0.03 12.22
N GLU A 142 9.00 0.93 12.82
CA GLU A 142 10.35 0.73 13.36
C GLU A 142 10.34 -0.14 14.64
N ASN A 143 9.17 -0.31 15.24
CA ASN A 143 9.01 -1.11 16.46
C ASN A 143 8.71 -2.57 16.10
N SER A 144 9.77 -3.39 16.11
CA SER A 144 9.68 -4.82 15.83
C SER A 144 8.74 -5.58 16.79
N LYS A 145 8.56 -5.11 18.03
CA LYS A 145 7.63 -5.73 18.99
C LYS A 145 6.18 -5.58 18.55
N ILE A 146 5.81 -4.42 17.98
CA ILE A 146 4.46 -4.19 17.43
C ILE A 146 4.21 -5.14 16.26
N ILE A 147 5.17 -5.27 15.34
CA ILE A 147 5.05 -6.18 14.19
C ILE A 147 4.91 -7.63 14.67
N GLN A 148 5.71 -8.05 15.65
CA GLN A 148 5.60 -9.39 16.22
C GLN A 148 4.23 -9.66 16.87
N LEU A 149 3.68 -8.69 17.61
CA LEU A 149 2.33 -8.80 18.20
C LEU A 149 1.22 -8.92 17.15
N ILE A 150 1.35 -8.19 16.04
CA ILE A 150 0.38 -8.26 14.94
C ILE A 150 0.46 -9.60 14.21
N ASN A 151 1.69 -10.10 13.95
CA ASN A 151 1.90 -11.35 13.21
C ASN A 151 1.62 -12.60 14.05
N ASN A 152 1.88 -12.54 15.36
CA ASN A 152 1.74 -13.68 16.28
C ASN A 152 0.83 -13.33 17.47
N PRO A 153 -0.42 -12.92 17.28
CA PRO A 153 -1.33 -12.64 18.38
C PRO A 153 -1.70 -13.95 19.10
N THR A 154 -1.81 -13.90 20.42
CA THR A 154 -2.35 -15.02 21.21
C THR A 154 -3.79 -15.32 20.87
N GLN A 155 -4.57 -14.29 20.52
CA GLN A 155 -5.98 -14.39 20.13
C GLN A 155 -6.37 -13.20 19.24
N ARG A 156 -7.22 -13.44 18.26
CA ARG A 156 -7.77 -12.39 17.40
C ARG A 156 -9.19 -12.04 17.81
N ILE A 157 -9.57 -10.77 17.69
CA ILE A 157 -10.92 -10.31 18.07
C ILE A 157 -12.00 -11.11 17.31
N GLY A 158 -11.78 -11.42 16.02
CA GLY A 158 -12.74 -12.21 15.24
C GLY A 158 -12.94 -13.66 15.69
N GLU A 159 -12.10 -14.18 16.60
CA GLU A 159 -12.26 -15.50 17.21
C GLU A 159 -13.23 -15.47 18.42
N ILE A 160 -13.42 -14.30 19.02
CA ILE A 160 -14.19 -14.12 20.25
C ILE A 160 -15.42 -13.23 20.09
N ALA A 161 -15.50 -12.45 19.00
CA ALA A 161 -16.57 -11.50 18.76
C ALA A 161 -16.85 -11.30 17.27
N ASN A 162 -18.12 -11.06 16.94
CA ASN A 162 -18.50 -10.59 15.62
C ASN A 162 -18.40 -9.06 15.58
N CYS A 163 -17.45 -8.55 14.78
CA CYS A 163 -17.32 -7.12 14.56
C CYS A 163 -18.26 -6.68 13.43
N VAL A 164 -19.25 -5.89 13.77
CA VAL A 164 -20.23 -5.37 12.82
C VAL A 164 -20.21 -3.84 12.84
N THR A 165 -20.46 -3.23 11.70
CA THR A 165 -20.73 -1.79 11.63
C THR A 165 -22.08 -1.53 12.32
N GLY A 166 -22.13 -0.56 13.23
CA GLY A 166 -23.36 -0.13 13.86
C GLY A 166 -24.27 0.66 12.90
N PHE A 167 -25.01 1.59 13.44
CA PHE A 167 -25.90 2.45 12.65
C PHE A 167 -25.07 3.34 11.68
N TYR A 168 -25.49 3.38 10.44
CA TYR A 168 -24.95 4.28 9.41
C TYR A 168 -26.07 5.16 8.87
N SER A 169 -26.03 6.45 9.18
CA SER A 169 -27.09 7.41 8.83
C SER A 169 -27.12 7.77 7.33
N GLY A 170 -25.99 7.62 6.63
CA GLY A 170 -25.80 8.12 5.27
C GLY A 170 -25.57 9.63 5.19
N ASP A 171 -26.06 10.39 6.17
CA ASP A 171 -25.83 11.84 6.31
C ASP A 171 -25.91 12.23 7.80
N ASP A 172 -24.75 12.22 8.46
CA ASP A 172 -24.65 12.50 9.89
C ASP A 172 -25.10 13.91 10.24
N LYS A 173 -24.88 14.89 9.34
CA LYS A 173 -25.27 16.29 9.58
C LYS A 173 -26.80 16.45 9.67
N THR A 174 -27.52 15.66 8.91
CA THR A 174 -28.99 15.71 8.86
C THR A 174 -29.61 14.87 9.97
N PHE A 175 -29.05 13.69 10.29
CA PHE A 175 -29.70 12.70 11.14
C PHE A 175 -29.11 12.58 12.55
N LEU A 176 -27.89 13.05 12.79
CA LEU A 176 -27.29 13.07 14.13
C LEU A 176 -27.30 14.51 14.68
N LYS A 177 -27.95 14.70 15.83
CA LYS A 177 -28.02 15.98 16.57
C LYS A 177 -27.19 15.89 17.83
#